data_0b6fb066146f6255b2d2e20d787236ec
#
_entry.id   0b6fb066146f6255b2d2e20d787236ec
#
_cell.length_a   1.000
_cell.length_b   1.000
_cell.length_c   1.000
_cell.angle_alpha   90.00
_cell.angle_beta   90.00
_cell.angle_gamma   90.00
#
_symmetry.space_group_name_H-M   'P 1'
#
loop_
_entity.id
_entity.type
_entity.pdbx_description
1 polymer ?
#
loop_
_entity_poly.entity_id
_entity_poly.type
_entity_poly.pdbx_seq_one_letter_code
_entity_poly.pdbx_strand_id
1 'polypeptide(L)'
;MFPEEIAMEAPVLNSHNKSEYEPAHSAEHLLNATMVKMFGCPRSRNAHVEKKKSKCDYILDAEPTPEQVAEIEAKVNEVISQNLDVTIGFLTREQAASVVDLSKLPEDASETLRIVRIGEYDTCACIGAHVKNTSEIGTFKIISHSFENGVWRLRWKTIK
;
A
#
# COMPACT_ATOMS: atom_id res chain seq x y z
N MET A 1 12.04 17.96 0.41
CA MET A 1 12.77 17.49 -0.77
C MET A 1 13.72 16.37 -0.38
N PHE A 2 13.94 15.43 -1.28
CA PHE A 2 14.78 14.26 -1.02
C PHE A 2 16.18 14.48 -1.60
N PRO A 3 17.24 14.19 -0.83
CA PRO A 3 18.62 14.35 -1.32
C PRO A 3 18.93 13.40 -2.48
N GLU A 4 19.55 13.92 -3.53
CA GLU A 4 19.87 13.12 -4.71
C GLU A 4 20.93 12.04 -4.43
N GLU A 5 21.93 12.35 -3.64
CA GLU A 5 22.97 11.39 -3.31
C GLU A 5 22.43 10.17 -2.58
N ILE A 6 21.32 10.31 -1.86
CA ILE A 6 20.66 9.18 -1.21
C ILE A 6 19.91 8.36 -2.25
N ALA A 7 19.34 9.03 -3.27
CA ALA A 7 18.63 8.32 -4.34
C ALA A 7 19.53 7.36 -5.11
N MET A 8 20.82 7.68 -5.24
CA MET A 8 21.79 6.81 -5.91
C MET A 8 22.16 5.59 -5.07
N GLU A 9 21.93 5.67 -3.79
CA GLU A 9 22.21 4.60 -2.84
C GLU A 9 20.91 3.96 -2.34
N ALA A 10 19.96 3.78 -3.27
CA ALA A 10 18.64 3.25 -2.90
C ALA A 10 18.79 2.03 -2.01
N PRO A 11 18.15 2.03 -0.84
CA PRO A 11 18.30 0.93 0.10
C PRO A 11 17.61 -0.33 -0.39
N VAL A 12 18.19 -1.46 -0.02
CA VAL A 12 17.53 -2.75 -0.24
C VAL A 12 16.77 -3.08 1.04
N LEU A 13 15.47 -2.86 1.04
CA LEU A 13 14.66 -3.07 2.22
C LEU A 13 14.27 -4.53 2.41
N ASN A 14 13.71 -5.13 1.38
CA ASN A 14 13.26 -6.51 1.39
C ASN A 14 13.39 -7.10 0.01
N SER A 15 13.37 -8.42 -0.08
CA SER A 15 13.13 -9.07 -1.35
C SER A 15 11.78 -8.61 -1.86
N HIS A 16 11.73 -8.19 -3.10
CA HIS A 16 10.49 -7.71 -3.67
C HIS A 16 10.20 -8.47 -4.96
N ASN A 17 8.95 -8.74 -5.22
CA ASN A 17 8.55 -9.38 -6.46
C ASN A 17 8.68 -8.36 -7.59
N LYS A 18 9.70 -8.53 -8.42
CA LYS A 18 9.97 -7.61 -9.52
C LYS A 18 8.93 -7.64 -10.61
N SER A 19 8.07 -8.65 -10.61
CA SER A 19 7.00 -8.76 -11.60
C SER A 19 5.70 -8.11 -11.12
N GLU A 20 5.72 -7.38 -10.02
CA GLU A 20 4.54 -6.67 -9.54
C GLU A 20 4.01 -5.72 -10.61
N TYR A 21 2.70 -5.79 -10.77
CA TYR A 21 1.98 -4.90 -11.67
C TYR A 21 1.80 -3.54 -10.99
N GLU A 22 2.40 -2.50 -11.54
CA GLU A 22 2.42 -1.17 -10.92
C GLU A 22 1.05 -0.63 -10.52
N PRO A 23 0.01 -0.69 -11.38
CA PRO A 23 -1.31 -0.22 -10.95
C PRO A 23 -1.86 -0.96 -9.74
N ALA A 24 -1.67 -2.28 -9.68
CA ALA A 24 -2.15 -3.06 -8.54
C ALA A 24 -1.33 -2.76 -7.30
N HIS A 25 -0.02 -2.57 -7.43
CA HIS A 25 0.83 -2.25 -6.29
C HIS A 25 0.44 -0.90 -5.67
N SER A 26 0.18 0.09 -6.51
CA SER A 26 -0.27 1.40 -6.02
C SER A 26 -1.67 1.30 -5.40
N ALA A 27 -2.56 0.48 -5.98
CA ALA A 27 -3.88 0.23 -5.40
C ALA A 27 -3.77 -0.43 -4.02
N GLU A 28 -2.81 -1.33 -3.83
CA GLU A 28 -2.58 -1.95 -2.52
C GLU A 28 -2.25 -0.90 -1.47
N HIS A 29 -1.44 0.08 -1.80
CA HIS A 29 -1.12 1.17 -0.88
C HIS A 29 -2.38 1.96 -0.51
N LEU A 30 -3.24 2.25 -1.48
CA LEU A 30 -4.50 2.95 -1.20
C LEU A 30 -5.42 2.09 -0.33
N LEU A 31 -5.48 0.80 -0.61
CA LEU A 31 -6.29 -0.14 0.18
C LEU A 31 -5.77 -0.20 1.62
N ASN A 32 -4.46 -0.33 1.81
CA ASN A 32 -3.88 -0.35 3.16
C ASN A 32 -4.21 0.91 3.93
N ALA A 33 -4.04 2.08 3.31
CA ALA A 33 -4.35 3.36 3.96
C ALA A 33 -5.83 3.43 4.33
N THR A 34 -6.71 2.96 3.45
CA THR A 34 -8.14 2.95 3.70
C THR A 34 -8.49 2.04 4.88
N MET A 35 -7.91 0.85 4.93
CA MET A 35 -8.14 -0.08 6.02
C MET A 35 -7.67 0.48 7.37
N VAL A 36 -6.50 1.10 7.39
CA VAL A 36 -6.00 1.73 8.61
C VAL A 36 -6.95 2.84 9.07
N LYS A 37 -7.42 3.67 8.14
CA LYS A 37 -8.31 4.79 8.46
C LYS A 37 -9.68 4.34 8.93
N MET A 38 -10.23 3.29 8.33
CA MET A 38 -11.58 2.82 8.66
C MET A 38 -11.61 1.92 9.88
N PHE A 39 -10.62 1.07 10.06
CA PHE A 39 -10.67 0.03 11.09
C PHE A 39 -9.60 0.18 12.17
N GLY A 40 -8.62 1.05 11.97
CA GLY A 40 -7.53 1.18 12.92
C GLY A 40 -6.62 -0.04 12.98
N CYS A 41 -6.71 -0.92 11.99
CA CYS A 41 -5.90 -2.12 11.94
C CYS A 41 -4.51 -1.83 11.33
N PRO A 42 -3.54 -2.73 11.56
CA PRO A 42 -2.25 -2.60 10.87
C PRO A 42 -2.40 -2.78 9.36
N ARG A 43 -1.44 -2.27 8.61
CA ARG A 43 -1.36 -2.53 7.18
C ARG A 43 -1.19 -4.03 6.95
N SER A 44 -1.58 -4.51 5.76
CA SER A 44 -1.44 -5.91 5.42
C SER A 44 0.03 -6.35 5.49
N ARG A 45 0.28 -7.46 6.17
CA ARG A 45 1.61 -8.06 6.28
C ARG A 45 1.75 -9.30 5.41
N ASN A 46 0.65 -9.77 4.85
CA ASN A 46 0.63 -10.91 3.97
C ASN A 46 -0.17 -10.51 2.74
N ALA A 47 0.52 -9.96 1.75
CA ALA A 47 -0.09 -9.49 0.54
C ALA A 47 0.54 -10.17 -0.67
N HIS A 48 -0.28 -10.45 -1.67
CA HIS A 48 0.17 -10.98 -2.93
C HIS A 48 -0.47 -10.15 -4.03
N VAL A 49 0.35 -9.38 -4.73
CA VAL A 49 -0.13 -8.38 -5.69
C VAL A 49 0.23 -8.78 -7.10
N GLU A 50 -0.79 -8.98 -7.94
CA GLU A 50 -0.61 -9.41 -9.32
C GLU A 50 -1.56 -8.66 -10.25
N LYS A 51 -1.31 -8.77 -11.55
CA LYS A 51 -2.11 -8.08 -12.55
C LYS A 51 -3.57 -8.54 -12.57
N LYS A 52 -3.80 -9.84 -12.51
CA LYS A 52 -5.16 -10.40 -12.67
C LYS A 52 -5.95 -10.44 -11.38
N LYS A 53 -5.29 -10.73 -10.28
CA LYS A 53 -5.95 -10.87 -9.00
C LYS A 53 -4.92 -10.71 -7.88
N SER A 54 -5.29 -9.95 -6.88
CA SER A 54 -4.43 -9.71 -5.72
C SER A 54 -5.16 -10.08 -4.44
N LYS A 55 -4.42 -10.27 -3.36
CA LYS A 55 -5.01 -10.50 -2.05
C LYS A 55 -4.20 -9.80 -0.98
N CYS A 56 -4.91 -9.37 0.06
CA CYS A 56 -4.31 -8.79 1.26
C CYS A 56 -5.00 -9.38 2.48
N ASP A 57 -4.22 -9.71 3.50
CA ASP A 57 -4.75 -10.19 4.77
C ASP A 57 -4.65 -9.07 5.80
N TYR A 58 -5.74 -8.83 6.53
CA TYR A 58 -5.81 -7.82 7.58
C TYR A 58 -6.21 -8.46 8.90
N ILE A 59 -5.62 -7.99 9.98
CA ILE A 59 -5.98 -8.45 11.33
C ILE A 59 -7.11 -7.57 11.84
N LEU A 60 -8.29 -8.16 12.04
CA LEU A 60 -9.49 -7.44 12.48
C LEU A 60 -10.13 -8.15 13.66
N ASP A 61 -10.84 -7.38 14.48
CA ASP A 61 -11.60 -7.92 15.62
C ASP A 61 -12.86 -8.62 15.18
N ALA A 62 -13.43 -8.22 14.04
CA ALA A 62 -14.67 -8.77 13.53
C ALA A 62 -14.69 -8.68 12.00
N GLU A 63 -15.49 -9.53 11.39
CA GLU A 63 -15.67 -9.51 9.95
C GLU A 63 -16.36 -8.20 9.52
N PRO A 64 -15.84 -7.49 8.50
CA PRO A 64 -16.52 -6.30 8.00
C PRO A 64 -17.91 -6.61 7.49
N THR A 65 -18.83 -5.68 7.74
CA THR A 65 -20.21 -5.81 7.24
C THR A 65 -20.24 -5.59 5.72
N PRO A 66 -21.30 -6.04 5.03
CA PRO A 66 -21.43 -5.76 3.59
C PRO A 66 -21.36 -4.26 3.28
N GLU A 67 -21.90 -3.41 4.14
CA GLU A 67 -21.83 -1.95 3.96
C GLU A 67 -20.40 -1.45 4.07
N GLN A 68 -19.63 -2.00 5.01
CA GLN A 68 -18.21 -1.63 5.16
C GLN A 68 -17.40 -2.09 3.96
N VAL A 69 -17.68 -3.28 3.43
CA VAL A 69 -16.98 -3.78 2.24
C VAL A 69 -17.25 -2.86 1.06
N ALA A 70 -18.49 -2.45 0.86
CA ALA A 70 -18.85 -1.52 -0.20
C ALA A 70 -18.18 -0.16 0.00
N GLU A 71 -18.07 0.30 1.24
CA GLU A 71 -17.42 1.56 1.56
C GLU A 71 -15.92 1.53 1.25
N ILE A 72 -15.25 0.40 1.54
CA ILE A 72 -13.83 0.23 1.20
C ILE A 72 -13.63 0.40 -0.29
N GLU A 73 -14.42 -0.30 -1.09
CA GLU A 73 -14.28 -0.23 -2.56
C GLU A 73 -14.57 1.18 -3.07
N ALA A 74 -15.63 1.80 -2.57
CA ALA A 74 -15.99 3.16 -2.98
C ALA A 74 -14.90 4.16 -2.60
N LYS A 75 -14.32 4.02 -1.41
CA LYS A 75 -13.30 4.96 -0.94
C LYS A 75 -12.01 4.84 -1.74
N VAL A 76 -11.56 3.63 -2.02
CA VAL A 76 -10.36 3.44 -2.84
C VAL A 76 -10.57 4.07 -4.23
N ASN A 77 -11.73 3.83 -4.84
CA ASN A 77 -12.03 4.39 -6.16
C ASN A 77 -12.17 5.90 -6.12
N GLU A 78 -12.73 6.45 -5.05
CA GLU A 78 -12.81 7.90 -4.87
C GLU A 78 -11.40 8.51 -4.88
N VAL A 79 -10.48 7.91 -4.13
CA VAL A 79 -9.10 8.42 -4.05
C VAL A 79 -8.41 8.29 -5.42
N ILE A 80 -8.63 7.19 -6.12
CA ILE A 80 -8.08 7.02 -7.47
C ILE A 80 -8.53 8.17 -8.38
N SER A 81 -9.80 8.57 -8.27
CA SER A 81 -10.35 9.61 -9.11
C SER A 81 -9.83 11.02 -8.81
N GLN A 82 -9.13 11.19 -7.69
CA GLN A 82 -8.58 12.49 -7.32
C GLN A 82 -7.29 12.84 -8.08
N ASN A 83 -6.77 11.91 -8.89
CA ASN A 83 -5.56 12.15 -9.69
C ASN A 83 -4.36 12.59 -8.85
N LEU A 84 -4.10 11.85 -7.78
CA LEU A 84 -3.00 12.15 -6.88
C LEU A 84 -1.66 11.73 -7.48
N ASP A 85 -0.65 12.56 -7.30
CA ASP A 85 0.70 12.23 -7.73
C ASP A 85 1.32 11.23 -6.78
N VAL A 86 2.06 10.28 -7.34
CA VAL A 86 2.85 9.33 -6.57
C VAL A 86 4.30 9.80 -6.63
N THR A 87 4.84 10.15 -5.48
CA THR A 87 6.19 10.68 -5.40
C THR A 87 7.08 9.72 -4.61
N ILE A 88 8.35 9.66 -5.00
CA ILE A 88 9.33 8.77 -4.38
C ILE A 88 10.49 9.61 -3.90
N GLY A 89 10.93 9.34 -2.67
CA GLY A 89 12.08 10.02 -2.11
C GLY A 89 12.74 9.14 -1.07
N PHE A 90 13.70 9.73 -0.37
CA PHE A 90 14.50 8.97 0.61
C PHE A 90 14.61 9.74 1.91
N LEU A 91 14.42 9.04 3.01
CA LEU A 91 14.56 9.58 4.35
C LEU A 91 15.44 8.65 5.16
N THR A 92 16.14 9.21 6.16
CA THR A 92 16.82 8.35 7.12
C THR A 92 15.78 7.62 7.97
N ARG A 93 16.20 6.53 8.60
CA ARG A 93 15.33 5.78 9.49
C ARG A 93 14.75 6.68 10.57
N GLU A 94 15.56 7.58 11.13
CA GLU A 94 15.12 8.52 12.15
C GLU A 94 14.06 9.48 11.61
N GLN A 95 14.27 10.03 10.41
CA GLN A 95 13.30 10.93 9.79
C GLN A 95 12.01 10.19 9.43
N ALA A 96 12.13 8.96 8.96
CA ALA A 96 10.99 8.17 8.53
C ALA A 96 10.11 7.73 9.70
N ALA A 97 10.68 7.56 10.88
CA ALA A 97 9.95 7.06 12.05
C ALA A 97 8.74 7.92 12.40
N SER A 98 8.78 9.22 12.07
CA SER A 98 7.68 10.14 12.37
C SER A 98 6.57 10.14 11.33
N VAL A 99 6.78 9.51 10.17
CA VAL A 99 5.81 9.58 9.07
C VAL A 99 5.35 8.22 8.56
N VAL A 100 6.07 7.14 8.89
CA VAL A 100 5.71 5.80 8.43
C VAL A 100 5.85 4.79 9.56
N ASP A 101 5.14 3.68 9.43
CA ASP A 101 5.27 2.54 10.34
C ASP A 101 6.46 1.69 9.91
N LEU A 102 7.47 1.60 10.75
CA LEU A 102 8.68 0.84 10.47
C LEU A 102 8.61 -0.60 10.97
N SER A 103 7.50 -1.02 11.58
CA SER A 103 7.40 -2.35 12.19
C SER A 103 7.53 -3.49 11.19
N LYS A 104 7.29 -3.24 9.92
CA LYS A 104 7.39 -4.26 8.86
C LYS A 104 8.79 -4.40 8.30
N LEU A 105 9.70 -3.51 8.66
CA LEU A 105 11.06 -3.54 8.13
C LEU A 105 11.95 -4.48 8.95
N PRO A 106 12.88 -5.20 8.31
CA PRO A 106 13.86 -6.00 9.03
C PRO A 106 14.74 -5.10 9.90
N GLU A 107 15.27 -5.65 11.00
CA GLU A 107 16.16 -4.90 11.86
C GLU A 107 17.44 -4.47 11.15
N ASP A 108 17.87 -5.23 10.16
CA ASP A 108 19.05 -4.92 9.35
C ASP A 108 18.73 -4.11 8.10
N ALA A 109 17.52 -3.53 8.03
CA ALA A 109 17.18 -2.66 6.92
C ALA A 109 18.11 -1.43 6.91
N SER A 110 18.31 -0.87 5.72
CA SER A 110 19.17 0.29 5.53
C SER A 110 18.79 1.46 6.44
N GLU A 111 19.77 2.27 6.83
CA GLU A 111 19.52 3.52 7.53
C GLU A 111 18.80 4.53 6.64
N THR A 112 18.85 4.36 5.32
CA THR A 112 18.15 5.20 4.37
C THR A 112 17.00 4.41 3.77
N LEU A 113 15.80 4.95 3.87
CA LEU A 113 14.58 4.28 3.42
C LEU A 113 13.98 5.00 2.22
N ARG A 114 13.54 4.20 1.25
CA ARG A 114 12.80 4.73 0.11
C ARG A 114 11.34 4.92 0.54
N ILE A 115 10.85 6.15 0.40
CA ILE A 115 9.51 6.51 0.83
C ILE A 115 8.64 6.80 -0.38
N VAL A 116 7.48 6.18 -0.44
CA VAL A 116 6.49 6.41 -1.48
C VAL A 116 5.31 7.16 -0.88
N ARG A 117 4.94 8.28 -1.50
CA ARG A 117 3.78 9.06 -1.10
C ARG A 117 2.78 9.10 -2.23
N ILE A 118 1.51 8.88 -1.90
CA ILE A 118 0.41 9.02 -2.84
C ILE A 118 -0.42 10.21 -2.36
N GLY A 119 -0.13 11.38 -2.93
CA GLY A 119 -0.70 12.63 -2.46
C GLY A 119 -0.48 12.78 -0.97
N GLU A 120 -1.53 13.14 -0.24
CA GLU A 120 -1.52 13.18 1.21
C GLU A 120 -2.26 11.98 1.81
N TYR A 121 -2.67 11.04 0.97
CA TYR A 121 -3.48 9.92 1.41
C TYR A 121 -2.66 8.79 2.03
N ASP A 122 -1.49 8.50 1.48
CA ASP A 122 -0.64 7.42 1.97
C ASP A 122 0.84 7.79 1.93
N THR A 123 1.58 7.38 2.95
CA THR A 123 3.03 7.52 3.02
C THR A 123 3.57 6.19 3.55
N CYS A 124 4.49 5.59 2.82
CA CYS A 124 4.95 4.24 3.17
C CYS A 124 6.39 4.01 2.72
N ALA A 125 7.14 3.28 3.53
CA ALA A 125 8.45 2.80 3.12
C ALA A 125 8.25 1.60 2.19
N CYS A 126 8.72 1.70 0.96
CA CYS A 126 8.49 0.67 -0.05
C CYS A 126 9.51 0.75 -1.17
N ILE A 127 9.94 -0.40 -1.70
CA ILE A 127 10.93 -0.45 -2.78
C ILE A 127 10.33 -0.87 -4.13
N GLY A 128 9.05 -1.24 -4.16
CA GLY A 128 8.42 -1.69 -5.40
C GLY A 128 8.10 -0.55 -6.37
N ALA A 129 7.79 -0.92 -7.60
CA ALA A 129 7.44 0.04 -8.64
C ALA A 129 5.99 0.51 -8.49
N HIS A 130 5.75 1.78 -8.77
CA HIS A 130 4.44 2.41 -8.66
C HIS A 130 4.08 3.18 -9.91
N VAL A 131 2.79 3.45 -10.10
CA VAL A 131 2.34 4.42 -11.11
C VAL A 131 2.79 5.82 -10.71
N LYS A 132 2.79 6.74 -11.65
CA LYS A 132 3.16 8.14 -11.39
C LYS A 132 2.00 8.95 -10.86
N ASN A 133 0.78 8.54 -11.19
CA ASN A 133 -0.45 9.23 -10.79
C ASN A 133 -1.55 8.19 -10.62
N THR A 134 -2.45 8.41 -9.67
CA THR A 134 -3.52 7.44 -9.41
C THR A 134 -4.44 7.24 -10.59
N SER A 135 -4.51 8.18 -11.53
CA SER A 135 -5.28 8.01 -12.75
C SER A 135 -4.84 6.82 -13.60
N GLU A 136 -3.63 6.32 -13.37
CA GLU A 136 -3.09 5.17 -14.10
C GLU A 136 -3.48 3.83 -13.49
N ILE A 137 -4.13 3.84 -12.31
CA ILE A 137 -4.51 2.60 -11.63
C ILE A 137 -5.71 1.93 -12.30
N GLY A 138 -6.67 2.71 -12.77
CA GLY A 138 -7.94 2.20 -13.26
C GLY A 138 -8.96 2.10 -12.14
N THR A 139 -9.79 1.06 -12.19
CA THR A 139 -10.84 0.84 -11.19
C THR A 139 -10.45 -0.28 -10.25
N PHE A 140 -10.59 -0.05 -8.96
CA PHE A 140 -10.39 -1.06 -7.93
C PHE A 140 -11.68 -1.85 -7.74
N LYS A 141 -11.59 -3.16 -7.76
CA LYS A 141 -12.76 -4.02 -7.58
C LYS A 141 -12.48 -5.14 -6.60
N ILE A 142 -13.35 -5.28 -5.60
CA ILE A 142 -13.29 -6.39 -4.65
C ILE A 142 -13.94 -7.61 -5.31
N ILE A 143 -13.23 -8.74 -5.30
CA ILE A 143 -13.70 -9.98 -5.90
C ILE A 143 -14.40 -10.85 -4.87
N SER A 144 -13.75 -11.06 -3.74
CA SER A 144 -14.27 -11.92 -2.66
C SER A 144 -13.51 -11.64 -1.37
N HIS A 145 -14.02 -12.15 -0.28
CA HIS A 145 -13.32 -12.03 1.01
C HIS A 145 -13.73 -13.18 1.92
N SER A 146 -12.92 -13.42 2.93
CA SER A 146 -13.21 -14.43 3.95
C SER A 146 -12.60 -13.98 5.27
N PHE A 147 -13.19 -14.42 6.38
CA PHE A 147 -12.73 -14.07 7.71
C PHE A 147 -12.57 -15.34 8.54
N GLU A 148 -11.38 -15.53 9.12
CA GLU A 148 -11.09 -16.71 9.92
C GLU A 148 -9.99 -16.39 10.92
N ASN A 149 -10.22 -16.73 12.18
CA ASN A 149 -9.24 -16.56 13.27
C ASN A 149 -8.68 -15.14 13.36
N GLY A 150 -9.53 -14.15 13.21
CA GLY A 150 -9.12 -12.74 13.30
C GLY A 150 -8.41 -12.20 12.07
N VAL A 151 -8.35 -12.98 10.99
CA VAL A 151 -7.72 -12.58 9.74
C VAL A 151 -8.76 -12.44 8.65
N TRP A 152 -8.86 -11.25 8.09
CA TRP A 152 -9.76 -10.98 6.97
C TRP A 152 -8.95 -10.97 5.69
N ARG A 153 -9.23 -11.91 4.79
CA ARG A 153 -8.56 -12.00 3.50
C ARG A 153 -9.42 -11.37 2.44
N LEU A 154 -8.89 -10.32 1.82
CA LEU A 154 -9.58 -9.58 0.77
C LEU A 154 -8.91 -9.88 -0.57
N ARG A 155 -9.70 -10.38 -1.51
CA ARG A 155 -9.25 -10.61 -2.89
C ARG A 155 -9.82 -9.51 -3.77
N TRP A 156 -8.98 -8.94 -4.60
CA TRP A 156 -9.35 -7.78 -5.39
C TRP A 156 -8.53 -7.72 -6.68
N LYS A 157 -8.91 -6.81 -7.57
CA LYS A 157 -8.16 -6.57 -8.81
C LYS A 157 -8.32 -5.12 -9.23
N THR A 158 -7.50 -4.71 -10.21
CA THR A 158 -7.65 -3.43 -10.88
C THR A 158 -8.06 -3.68 -12.32
N ILE A 159 -8.91 -2.80 -12.84
CA ILE A 159 -9.44 -2.90 -14.20
C ILE A 159 -9.20 -1.57 -14.89
N LYS A 160 -8.49 -1.61 -16.00
CA LYS A 160 -8.30 -0.41 -16.81
C LYS A 160 -9.30 -0.35 -17.94
#